data_f1000add91ce419e26a03f86981e0930
#
_entry.id   f1000add91ce419e26a03f86981e0930
#
_cell.length_a   1.000
_cell.length_b   1.000
_cell.length_c   1.000
_cell.angle_alpha   90.00
_cell.angle_beta   90.00
_cell.angle_gamma   90.00
#
_symmetry.space_group_name_H-M   'P 1'
#
loop_
_entity.id
_entity.type
_entity.pdbx_description
1 polymer ?
#
loop_
_entity_poly.entity_id
_entity_poly.type
_entity_poly.pdbx_seq_one_letter_code
_entity_poly.pdbx_strand_id
1 'polypeptide(L)'
;MTFAPLATASPIIQIHVLAALSALTAGIAVMASRKGTSLHRRIGWFFVPAMAIVALSSVFITRDGHFSAIHLLTLLTLVTLPQAVIARRRGNIRAHKSAMIGLFAGLAIAGAFTLLPGRLMNQVTFGQTTAAR
;
A
#
# COMPACT_ATOMS: atom_id res chain seq x y z
N MET A 1 -18.96 4.52 10.34
CA MET A 1 -18.13 4.72 9.14
C MET A 1 -18.85 5.66 8.19
N THR A 2 -18.14 6.61 7.61
CA THR A 2 -18.68 7.48 6.57
C THR A 2 -17.71 7.53 5.38
N PHE A 3 -18.23 7.42 4.17
CA PHE A 3 -17.44 7.47 2.94
C PHE A 3 -17.44 8.86 2.29
N ALA A 4 -18.14 9.83 2.90
CA ALA A 4 -18.22 11.18 2.37
C ALA A 4 -16.84 11.83 2.14
N PRO A 5 -15.85 11.77 3.08
CA PRO A 5 -14.53 12.34 2.83
C PRO A 5 -13.80 11.70 1.66
N LEU A 6 -14.00 10.40 1.46
CA LEU A 6 -13.39 9.67 0.35
C LEU A 6 -14.08 10.00 -0.98
N ALA A 7 -15.40 10.10 -0.98
CA ALA A 7 -16.18 10.44 -2.17
C ALA A 7 -15.87 11.83 -2.70
N THR A 8 -15.52 12.77 -1.81
CA THR A 8 -15.15 14.15 -2.17
C THR A 8 -13.65 14.33 -2.42
N ALA A 9 -12.82 13.31 -2.17
CA ALA A 9 -11.40 13.36 -2.42
C ALA A 9 -11.09 13.39 -3.94
N SER A 10 -9.89 13.85 -4.29
CA SER A 10 -9.46 13.83 -5.69
C SER A 10 -9.39 12.40 -6.24
N PRO A 11 -9.58 12.19 -7.56
CA PRO A 11 -9.53 10.87 -8.16
C PRO A 11 -8.24 10.10 -7.87
N ILE A 12 -7.10 10.78 -7.79
CA ILE A 12 -5.81 10.14 -7.49
C ILE A 12 -5.79 9.55 -6.07
N ILE A 13 -6.40 10.24 -5.10
CA ILE A 13 -6.51 9.75 -3.72
C ILE A 13 -7.46 8.54 -3.68
N GLN A 14 -8.56 8.59 -4.41
CA GLN A 14 -9.50 7.47 -4.49
C GLN A 14 -8.84 6.21 -5.06
N ILE A 15 -8.09 6.36 -6.15
CA ILE A 15 -7.33 5.26 -6.77
C ILE A 15 -6.30 4.72 -5.79
N HIS A 16 -5.56 5.60 -5.13
CA HIS A 16 -4.56 5.22 -4.13
C HIS A 16 -5.16 4.39 -2.98
N VAL A 17 -6.27 4.86 -2.42
CA VAL A 17 -6.95 4.17 -1.30
C VAL A 17 -7.49 2.81 -1.74
N LEU A 18 -8.14 2.73 -2.90
CA LEU A 18 -8.64 1.46 -3.42
C LEU A 18 -7.51 0.47 -3.69
N ALA A 19 -6.43 0.93 -4.31
CA ALA A 19 -5.25 0.10 -4.55
C ALA A 19 -4.60 -0.35 -3.23
N ALA A 20 -4.49 0.54 -2.24
CA ALA A 20 -3.91 0.22 -0.93
C ALA A 20 -4.74 -0.82 -0.17
N LEU A 21 -6.06 -0.68 -0.15
CA LEU A 21 -6.95 -1.66 0.49
C LEU A 21 -6.90 -3.01 -0.23
N SER A 22 -6.87 -2.99 -1.56
CA SER A 22 -6.74 -4.22 -2.37
C SER A 22 -5.40 -4.91 -2.13
N ALA A 23 -4.31 -4.13 -2.10
CA ALA A 23 -2.97 -4.66 -1.82
C ALA A 23 -2.86 -5.20 -0.40
N LEU A 24 -3.44 -4.52 0.59
CA LEU A 24 -3.44 -4.97 1.98
C LEU A 24 -4.19 -6.30 2.12
N THR A 25 -5.37 -6.40 1.54
CA THR A 25 -6.18 -7.63 1.55
C THR A 25 -5.44 -8.78 0.85
N ALA A 26 -4.88 -8.53 -0.32
CA ALA A 26 -4.09 -9.51 -1.05
C ALA A 26 -2.82 -9.91 -0.28
N GLY A 27 -2.18 -8.96 0.37
CA GLY A 27 -1.00 -9.20 1.21
C GLY A 27 -1.31 -10.13 2.38
N ILE A 28 -2.41 -9.88 3.09
CA ILE A 28 -2.87 -10.76 4.17
C ILE A 28 -3.15 -12.17 3.64
N ALA A 29 -3.87 -12.28 2.52
CA ALA A 29 -4.20 -13.56 1.91
C ALA A 29 -2.94 -14.32 1.47
N VAL A 30 -1.97 -13.63 0.86
CA VAL A 30 -0.70 -14.23 0.45
C VAL A 30 0.12 -14.70 1.64
N MET A 31 0.14 -13.92 2.73
CA MET A 31 0.84 -14.31 3.96
C MET A 31 0.23 -15.53 4.61
N ALA A 32 -1.10 -15.64 4.59
CA ALA A 32 -1.86 -16.77 5.14
C ALA A 32 -1.82 -18.02 4.26
N SER A 33 -1.56 -17.87 2.94
CA SER A 33 -1.56 -18.98 2.00
C SER A 33 -0.30 -19.84 2.10
N ARG A 34 -0.44 -21.12 1.72
CA ARG A 34 0.74 -22.02 1.63
C ARG A 34 1.66 -21.53 0.50
N LYS A 35 2.93 -21.33 0.85
CA LYS A 35 3.95 -20.85 -0.08
C LYS A 35 4.18 -21.84 -1.22
N GLY A 36 4.37 -21.29 -2.44
CA GLY A 36 4.63 -22.10 -3.63
C GLY A 36 3.40 -22.71 -4.29
N THR A 37 2.21 -22.55 -3.71
CA THR A 37 0.96 -23.04 -4.32
C THR A 37 0.51 -22.14 -5.47
N SER A 38 -0.38 -22.66 -6.29
CA SER A 38 -1.05 -21.92 -7.38
C SER A 38 -1.80 -20.69 -6.83
N LEU A 39 -2.48 -20.85 -5.69
CA LEU A 39 -3.20 -19.76 -5.03
C LEU A 39 -2.23 -18.65 -4.58
N HIS A 40 -1.12 -19.00 -3.95
CA HIS A 40 -0.09 -18.05 -3.52
C HIS A 40 0.44 -17.23 -4.73
N ARG A 41 0.71 -17.91 -5.85
CA ARG A 41 1.19 -17.23 -7.07
C ARG A 41 0.16 -16.28 -7.66
N ARG A 42 -1.11 -16.69 -7.73
CA ARG A 42 -2.20 -15.85 -8.29
C ARG A 42 -2.41 -14.60 -7.46
N ILE A 43 -2.49 -14.73 -6.15
CA ILE A 43 -2.67 -13.60 -5.24
C ILE A 43 -1.43 -12.70 -5.27
N GLY A 44 -0.24 -13.28 -5.35
CA GLY A 44 1.02 -12.52 -5.47
C GLY A 44 1.07 -11.70 -6.75
N TRP A 45 0.62 -12.24 -7.87
CA TRP A 45 0.53 -11.51 -9.14
C TRP A 45 -0.51 -10.40 -9.13
N PHE A 46 -1.51 -10.47 -8.28
CA PHE A 46 -2.43 -9.37 -8.01
C PHE A 46 -1.80 -8.32 -7.09
N PHE A 47 -1.09 -8.77 -6.04
CA PHE A 47 -0.45 -7.90 -5.06
C PHE A 47 0.60 -6.98 -5.70
N VAL A 48 1.41 -7.50 -6.60
CA VAL A 48 2.51 -6.72 -7.24
C VAL A 48 1.99 -5.49 -8.00
N PRO A 49 1.05 -5.60 -8.94
CA PRO A 49 0.53 -4.41 -9.63
C PRO A 49 -0.26 -3.49 -8.69
N ALA A 50 -0.98 -4.03 -7.71
CA ALA A 50 -1.66 -3.20 -6.72
C ALA A 50 -0.66 -2.35 -5.93
N MET A 51 0.45 -2.92 -5.48
CA MET A 51 1.52 -2.18 -4.81
C MET A 51 2.18 -1.14 -5.73
N ALA A 52 2.36 -1.47 -7.00
CA ALA A 52 2.89 -0.50 -7.98
C ALA A 52 1.97 0.71 -8.12
N ILE A 53 0.66 0.49 -8.18
CA ILE A 53 -0.33 1.59 -8.25
C ILE A 53 -0.30 2.41 -6.96
N VAL A 54 -0.21 1.78 -5.78
CA VAL A 54 -0.07 2.48 -4.49
C VAL A 54 1.15 3.38 -4.50
N ALA A 55 2.30 2.87 -4.89
CA ALA A 55 3.55 3.61 -4.91
C ALA A 55 3.54 4.75 -5.94
N LEU A 56 3.09 4.48 -7.16
CA LEU A 56 3.04 5.50 -8.23
C LEU A 56 2.04 6.60 -7.90
N SER A 57 0.85 6.26 -7.40
CA SER A 57 -0.13 7.26 -7.01
C SER A 57 0.33 8.12 -5.84
N SER A 58 1.09 7.56 -4.90
CA SER A 58 1.60 8.31 -3.76
C SER A 58 2.58 9.42 -4.15
N VAL A 59 3.27 9.29 -5.28
CA VAL A 59 4.16 10.33 -5.82
C VAL A 59 3.37 11.62 -6.11
N PHE A 60 2.13 11.48 -6.57
CA PHE A 60 1.26 12.60 -6.92
C PHE A 60 0.49 13.16 -5.71
N ILE A 61 0.48 12.44 -4.58
CA ILE A 61 -0.19 12.88 -3.36
C ILE A 61 0.84 13.61 -2.50
N THR A 62 0.96 14.92 -2.70
CA THR A 62 1.85 15.77 -1.91
C THR A 62 1.03 16.66 -0.98
N ARG A 63 1.47 16.78 0.26
CA ARG A 63 1.02 17.81 1.18
C ARG A 63 2.07 18.91 1.20
N ASP A 64 1.62 20.16 1.00
CA ASP A 64 2.46 21.36 1.13
C ASP A 64 3.70 21.40 0.23
N GLY A 65 3.73 20.59 -0.83
CA GLY A 65 4.81 20.58 -1.82
C GLY A 65 6.17 20.10 -1.29
N HIS A 66 6.22 19.52 -0.10
CA HIS A 66 7.47 19.04 0.52
C HIS A 66 7.60 17.52 0.48
N PHE A 67 8.81 17.04 0.27
CA PHE A 67 9.14 15.63 0.42
C PHE A 67 9.10 15.25 1.90
N SER A 68 8.45 14.11 2.18
CA SER A 68 8.30 13.58 3.53
C SER A 68 8.79 12.13 3.60
N ALA A 69 8.78 11.55 4.79
CA ALA A 69 9.09 10.13 4.99
C ALA A 69 8.26 9.19 4.10
N ILE A 70 7.04 9.59 3.73
CA ILE A 70 6.18 8.83 2.81
C ILE A 70 6.83 8.70 1.42
N HIS A 71 7.48 9.76 0.93
CA HIS A 71 8.18 9.73 -0.36
C HIS A 71 9.40 8.81 -0.32
N LEU A 72 10.11 8.76 0.80
CA LEU A 72 11.20 7.81 1.00
C LEU A 72 10.68 6.37 0.97
N LEU A 73 9.56 6.11 1.64
CA LEU A 73 8.90 4.80 1.63
C LEU A 73 8.43 4.43 0.22
N THR A 74 7.90 5.39 -0.53
CA THR A 74 7.50 5.21 -1.94
C THR A 74 8.68 4.81 -2.81
N LEU A 75 9.80 5.52 -2.69
CA LEU A 75 11.02 5.20 -3.44
C LEU A 75 11.53 3.81 -3.09
N LEU A 76 11.56 3.49 -1.79
CA LEU A 76 11.96 2.17 -1.33
C LEU A 76 11.06 1.07 -1.91
N THR A 77 9.75 1.29 -1.95
CA THR A 77 8.77 0.36 -2.53
C THR A 77 9.02 0.18 -4.03
N LEU A 78 9.22 1.26 -4.78
CA LEU A 78 9.47 1.22 -6.23
C LEU A 78 10.77 0.48 -6.58
N VAL A 79 11.76 0.51 -5.71
CA VAL A 79 13.02 -0.22 -5.89
C VAL A 79 12.87 -1.68 -5.45
N THR A 80 12.26 -1.91 -4.30
CA THR A 80 12.16 -3.25 -3.70
C THR A 80 11.20 -4.17 -4.47
N LEU A 81 10.12 -3.60 -5.02
CA LEU A 81 9.10 -4.38 -5.72
C LEU A 81 9.66 -5.15 -6.94
N PRO A 82 10.36 -4.50 -7.90
CA PRO A 82 10.99 -5.24 -8.99
C PRO A 82 12.09 -6.18 -8.50
N GLN A 83 12.85 -5.81 -7.47
CA GLN A 83 13.85 -6.70 -6.88
C GLN A 83 13.23 -7.98 -6.33
N ALA A 84 12.08 -7.89 -5.68
CA ALA A 84 11.35 -9.04 -5.17
C ALA A 84 10.92 -10.00 -6.30
N VAL A 85 10.42 -9.46 -7.41
CA VAL A 85 10.01 -10.24 -8.58
C VAL A 85 11.23 -10.90 -9.24
N ILE A 86 12.32 -10.15 -9.43
CA ILE A 86 13.56 -10.66 -10.02
C ILE A 86 14.17 -11.77 -9.15
N ALA A 87 14.18 -11.58 -7.82
CA ALA A 87 14.68 -12.58 -6.89
C ALA A 87 13.90 -13.91 -7.02
N ARG A 88 12.57 -13.83 -7.17
CA ARG A 88 11.75 -15.02 -7.38
C ARG A 88 12.08 -15.72 -8.69
N ARG A 89 12.25 -14.96 -9.77
CA ARG A 89 12.62 -15.51 -11.10
C ARG A 89 13.99 -16.16 -11.11
N ARG A 90 14.93 -15.63 -10.32
CA ARG A 90 16.28 -16.19 -10.17
C ARG A 90 16.37 -17.37 -9.20
N GLY A 91 15.24 -17.77 -8.62
CA GLY A 91 15.20 -18.85 -7.63
C GLY A 91 15.70 -18.48 -6.24
N ASN A 92 15.99 -17.20 -5.98
CA ASN A 92 16.41 -16.72 -4.68
C ASN A 92 15.19 -16.48 -3.78
N ILE A 93 14.66 -17.55 -3.23
CA ILE A 93 13.45 -17.54 -2.41
C ILE A 93 13.64 -16.73 -1.12
N ARG A 94 14.84 -16.75 -0.54
CA ARG A 94 15.13 -16.00 0.69
C ARG A 94 15.04 -14.49 0.45
N ALA A 95 15.65 -14.00 -0.62
CA ALA A 95 15.58 -12.59 -0.99
C ALA A 95 14.16 -12.16 -1.37
N HIS A 96 13.44 -12.98 -2.12
CA HIS A 96 12.03 -12.75 -2.45
C HIS A 96 11.17 -12.65 -1.19
N LYS A 97 11.28 -13.59 -0.29
CA LYS A 97 10.52 -13.63 0.96
C LYS A 97 10.80 -12.39 1.82
N SER A 98 12.06 -12.03 2.00
CA SER A 98 12.48 -10.87 2.78
C SER A 98 11.92 -9.58 2.18
N ALA A 99 12.03 -9.39 0.87
CA ALA A 99 11.52 -8.22 0.16
C ALA A 99 9.99 -8.12 0.27
N MET A 100 9.27 -9.22 0.08
CA MET A 100 7.80 -9.23 0.15
C MET A 100 7.29 -8.95 1.55
N ILE A 101 7.93 -9.49 2.60
CA ILE A 101 7.60 -9.17 3.99
C ILE A 101 7.83 -7.70 4.27
N GLY A 102 8.94 -7.14 3.80
CA GLY A 102 9.25 -5.72 3.94
C GLY A 102 8.22 -4.82 3.25
N LEU A 103 7.81 -5.16 2.04
CA LEU A 103 6.78 -4.44 1.28
C LEU A 103 5.43 -4.48 2.02
N PHE A 104 5.02 -5.64 2.51
CA PHE A 104 3.78 -5.78 3.26
C PHE A 104 3.82 -5.01 4.58
N ALA A 105 4.91 -5.12 5.32
CA ALA A 105 5.11 -4.39 6.58
C ALA A 105 5.06 -2.87 6.35
N GLY A 106 5.73 -2.38 5.31
CA GLY A 106 5.69 -0.97 4.93
C GLY A 106 4.28 -0.49 4.60
N LEU A 107 3.53 -1.28 3.84
CA LEU A 107 2.13 -0.99 3.52
C LEU A 107 1.26 -0.94 4.79
N ALA A 108 1.40 -1.92 5.68
CA ALA A 108 0.63 -1.99 6.93
C ALA A 108 0.95 -0.82 7.86
N ILE A 109 2.22 -0.46 8.00
CA ILE A 109 2.65 0.67 8.82
C ILE A 109 2.15 1.98 8.23
N ALA A 110 2.30 2.20 6.93
CA ALA A 110 1.79 3.39 6.24
C ALA A 110 0.27 3.49 6.37
N GLY A 111 -0.44 2.37 6.23
CA GLY A 111 -1.88 2.31 6.45
C GLY A 111 -2.29 2.69 7.87
N ALA A 112 -1.55 2.20 8.87
CA ALA A 112 -1.80 2.55 10.27
C ALA A 112 -1.64 4.05 10.52
N PHE A 113 -0.64 4.70 9.91
CA PHE A 113 -0.45 6.15 10.02
C PHE A 113 -1.60 6.96 9.41
N THR A 114 -2.32 6.41 8.42
CA THR A 114 -3.47 7.10 7.82
C THR A 114 -4.68 7.13 8.74
N LEU A 115 -4.70 6.30 9.78
CA LEU A 115 -5.76 6.29 10.80
C LEU A 115 -5.54 7.34 11.89
N LEU A 116 -4.43 8.06 11.89
CA LEU A 116 -4.17 9.12 12.86
C LEU A 116 -5.16 10.27 12.69
N PRO A 117 -5.51 10.98 13.80
CA PRO A 117 -6.42 12.13 13.75
C PRO A 117 -5.98 13.16 12.71
N GLY A 118 -6.95 13.72 11.96
CA GLY A 118 -6.69 14.70 10.91
C GLY A 118 -6.33 14.08 9.55
N ARG A 119 -6.28 12.75 9.46
CA ARG A 119 -6.06 12.04 8.19
C ARG A 119 -7.38 11.60 7.58
N LEU A 120 -7.43 11.49 6.24
CA LEU A 120 -8.64 11.11 5.51
C LEU A 120 -9.22 9.77 5.98
N MET A 121 -8.38 8.76 6.16
CA MET A 121 -8.83 7.43 6.58
C MET A 121 -9.35 7.41 8.01
N ASN A 122 -8.85 8.28 8.89
CA ASN A 122 -9.41 8.46 10.21
C ASN A 122 -10.85 8.96 10.11
N GLN A 123 -11.11 9.94 9.24
CA GLN A 123 -12.47 10.46 9.02
C GLN A 123 -13.40 9.38 8.45
N VAL A 124 -12.93 8.56 7.51
CA VAL A 124 -13.71 7.46 6.93
C VAL A 124 -14.04 6.40 7.99
N THR A 125 -13.05 6.02 8.82
CA THR A 125 -13.21 4.93 9.78
C THR A 125 -13.99 5.35 11.02
N PHE A 126 -13.68 6.52 11.57
CA PHE A 126 -14.22 6.96 12.87
C PHE A 126 -15.27 8.06 12.75
N GLY A 127 -15.54 8.57 11.55
CA GLY A 127 -16.53 9.61 11.30
C GLY A 127 -16.18 10.98 11.92
N GLN A 128 -14.93 11.18 12.31
CA GLN A 128 -14.48 12.45 12.88
C GLN A 128 -14.24 13.47 11.76
N THR A 129 -15.09 14.45 11.71
CA THR A 129 -14.83 15.66 10.92
C THR A 129 -13.82 16.51 11.68
N THR A 130 -12.65 16.66 11.11
CA THR A 130 -11.75 17.70 11.58
C THR A 130 -12.43 19.03 11.26
N ALA A 131 -12.92 19.72 12.29
CA ALA A 131 -13.39 21.08 12.10
C ALA A 131 -12.24 21.86 11.45
N ALA A 132 -12.49 22.36 10.25
CA ALA A 132 -11.56 23.27 9.59
C ALA A 132 -11.42 24.51 10.48
N ARG A 133 -10.24 24.68 11.07
CA ARG A 133 -9.84 25.91 11.74
C ARG A 133 -8.90 26.66 10.82
#